data_63a55b4e099d4943cf47b846dc46bd5f
#
_entry.id   63a55b4e099d4943cf47b846dc46bd5f
#
_cell.length_a   1.000
_cell.length_b   1.000
_cell.length_c   1.000
_cell.angle_alpha   90.00
_cell.angle_beta   90.00
_cell.angle_gamma   90.00
#
_symmetry.space_group_name_H-M   'P 1'
#
loop_
_entity.id
_entity.type
_entity.pdbx_description
1 polymer ?
#
loop_
_entity_poly.entity_id
_entity_poly.type
_entity_poly.pdbx_seq_one_letter_code
_entity_poly.pdbx_strand_id
1 'polypeptide(L)'
;MDQIHRKYELPHTSRRREEFEWSIHYAFNAGDRTLPRVLLVGDSICNGYHAQVRERLLGIANVTFWASSKCVTDPDYLRELEFILEEYPLDLIHFNNGLHSLTTDRAEWEAALRNTFRMILDKLPGIRLMWCASTPLTDPELTAQAVELNAIGARVAAEFNLPADDLFSVMNPLDRKEFWCDKYHFTPAAKELQGEAITQALKPFLNTTGNADPEAFRRGT
;
A
#
# COMPACT_ATOMS: atom_id res chain seq x y z
N MET A 1 -8.95 37.13 1.56
CA MET A 1 -8.77 35.89 0.79
C MET A 1 -10.10 35.53 0.13
N ASP A 2 -10.07 35.35 -1.14
CA ASP A 2 -11.26 35.11 -1.94
C ASP A 2 -11.91 33.76 -1.55
N GLN A 3 -13.24 33.70 -1.52
CA GLN A 3 -14.01 32.47 -1.19
C GLN A 3 -13.64 31.28 -2.09
N ILE A 4 -13.16 31.56 -3.31
CA ILE A 4 -12.73 30.53 -4.25
C ILE A 4 -11.52 29.75 -3.73
N HIS A 5 -10.56 30.40 -3.08
CA HIS A 5 -9.38 29.73 -2.56
C HIS A 5 -9.69 28.85 -1.36
N ARG A 6 -10.61 29.22 -0.49
CA ARG A 6 -11.04 28.42 0.67
C ARG A 6 -11.68 27.09 0.28
N LYS A 7 -12.32 27.02 -0.89
CA LYS A 7 -12.94 25.79 -1.38
C LYS A 7 -11.90 24.68 -1.66
N TYR A 8 -10.65 25.05 -1.91
CA TYR A 8 -9.56 24.16 -2.24
C TYR A 8 -8.53 23.98 -1.09
N GLU A 9 -8.75 24.65 0.04
CA GLU A 9 -7.93 24.42 1.22
C GLU A 9 -8.20 22.98 1.74
N LEU A 10 -7.14 22.20 1.86
CA LEU A 10 -7.23 20.87 2.46
C LEU A 10 -7.37 21.02 3.98
N PRO A 11 -8.15 20.15 4.65
CA PRO A 11 -8.20 20.09 6.10
C PRO A 11 -6.80 20.00 6.70
N HIS A 12 -6.60 20.64 7.85
CA HIS A 12 -5.35 20.59 8.57
C HIS A 12 -5.15 19.18 9.14
N THR A 13 -3.95 18.61 8.91
CA THR A 13 -3.51 17.36 9.53
C THR A 13 -2.21 17.62 10.29
N SER A 14 -1.85 16.74 11.23
CA SER A 14 -0.57 16.83 11.93
C SER A 14 0.63 16.50 11.03
N ARG A 15 0.37 15.89 9.89
CA ARG A 15 1.40 15.51 8.93
C ARG A 15 2.09 16.75 8.35
N ARG A 16 3.40 16.74 8.36
CA ARG A 16 4.20 17.68 7.59
C ARG A 16 4.31 17.21 6.15
N ARG A 17 3.68 17.91 5.21
CA ARG A 17 3.79 17.65 3.77
C ARG A 17 5.21 17.90 3.26
N GLU A 18 5.58 17.15 2.23
CA GLU A 18 6.85 17.32 1.53
C GLU A 18 6.80 18.54 0.61
N GLU A 19 7.96 19.01 0.16
CA GLU A 19 8.05 20.09 -0.83
C GLU A 19 7.41 19.68 -2.16
N PHE A 20 7.55 18.39 -2.52
CA PHE A 20 6.94 17.79 -3.71
C PHE A 20 6.07 16.60 -3.31
N GLU A 21 4.76 16.72 -3.49
CA GLU A 21 3.83 15.61 -3.37
C GLU A 21 3.65 14.98 -4.75
N TRP A 22 3.73 13.66 -4.79
CA TRP A 22 3.66 12.91 -6.04
C TRP A 22 2.72 11.70 -5.92
N SER A 23 2.25 11.23 -7.08
CA SER A 23 1.44 10.03 -7.21
C SER A 23 1.77 9.35 -8.55
N ILE A 24 1.99 8.04 -8.51
CA ILE A 24 2.33 7.23 -9.68
C ILE A 24 1.41 6.02 -9.71
N HIS A 25 0.74 5.83 -10.83
CA HIS A 25 -0.18 4.71 -11.03
C HIS A 25 0.08 4.04 -12.38
N TYR A 26 0.22 2.71 -12.39
CA TYR A 26 0.25 1.90 -13.59
C TYR A 26 -0.60 0.64 -13.42
N ALA A 27 -1.47 0.37 -14.41
CA ALA A 27 -2.18 -0.88 -14.54
C ALA A 27 -1.57 -1.69 -15.71
N PHE A 28 -0.85 -2.75 -15.37
CA PHE A 28 -0.29 -3.64 -16.39
C PHE A 28 -1.33 -4.64 -16.86
N ASN A 29 -1.27 -5.03 -18.14
CA ASN A 29 -2.24 -5.93 -18.77
C ASN A 29 -3.69 -5.49 -18.51
N ALA A 30 -3.97 -4.19 -18.69
CA ALA A 30 -5.25 -3.57 -18.34
C ALA A 30 -6.46 -4.23 -19.02
N GLY A 31 -6.29 -4.76 -20.24
CA GLY A 31 -7.34 -5.46 -20.97
C GLY A 31 -7.53 -6.94 -20.61
N ASP A 32 -6.62 -7.54 -19.84
CA ASP A 32 -6.71 -8.95 -19.47
C ASP A 32 -7.72 -9.15 -18.33
N ARG A 33 -8.66 -10.07 -18.54
CA ARG A 33 -9.70 -10.49 -17.59
C ARG A 33 -9.60 -11.97 -17.22
N THR A 34 -8.54 -12.65 -17.65
CA THR A 34 -8.37 -14.10 -17.45
C THR A 34 -7.62 -14.43 -16.17
N LEU A 35 -6.77 -13.51 -15.70
CA LEU A 35 -6.00 -13.66 -14.48
C LEU A 35 -6.53 -12.72 -13.38
N PRO A 36 -6.42 -13.12 -12.10
CA PRO A 36 -6.75 -12.23 -10.98
C PRO A 36 -5.85 -11.00 -11.00
N ARG A 37 -6.35 -9.89 -10.45
CA ARG A 37 -5.60 -8.62 -10.38
C ARG A 37 -5.25 -8.26 -8.95
N VAL A 38 -3.96 -8.02 -8.74
CA VAL A 38 -3.39 -7.50 -7.49
C VAL A 38 -3.15 -6.01 -7.61
N LEU A 39 -3.60 -5.23 -6.63
CA LEU A 39 -3.21 -3.84 -6.45
C LEU A 39 -2.15 -3.74 -5.36
N LEU A 40 -0.96 -3.24 -5.71
CA LEU A 40 0.07 -2.86 -4.76
C LEU A 40 -0.11 -1.38 -4.41
N VAL A 41 -0.40 -1.08 -3.16
CA VAL A 41 -0.53 0.28 -2.62
C VAL A 41 0.66 0.57 -1.72
N GLY A 42 1.33 1.71 -1.94
CA GLY A 42 2.45 2.10 -1.09
C GLY A 42 3.05 3.46 -1.45
N ASP A 43 4.33 3.57 -1.21
CA ASP A 43 5.14 4.76 -1.40
C ASP A 43 6.31 4.50 -2.38
N SER A 44 7.40 5.25 -2.25
CA SER A 44 8.60 5.07 -3.08
C SER A 44 9.23 3.68 -2.95
N ILE A 45 9.01 2.98 -1.85
CA ILE A 45 9.50 1.60 -1.67
C ILE A 45 8.68 0.66 -2.57
N CYS A 46 7.34 0.82 -2.57
CA CYS A 46 6.46 0.10 -3.49
C CYS A 46 6.83 0.38 -4.96
N ASN A 47 7.03 1.65 -5.30
CA ASN A 47 7.53 2.03 -6.62
C ASN A 47 8.89 1.38 -6.94
N GLY A 48 9.70 1.10 -5.93
CA GLY A 48 10.99 0.43 -6.07
C GLY A 48 10.90 -1.05 -6.41
N TYR A 49 9.96 -1.81 -5.82
CA TYR A 49 9.87 -3.27 -5.95
C TYR A 49 8.74 -3.77 -6.86
N HIS A 50 7.81 -2.93 -7.28
CA HIS A 50 6.63 -3.37 -8.03
C HIS A 50 6.98 -4.17 -9.30
N ALA A 51 8.07 -3.82 -9.97
CA ALA A 51 8.52 -4.51 -11.18
C ALA A 51 8.92 -5.97 -10.90
N GLN A 52 9.63 -6.21 -9.79
CA GLN A 52 10.05 -7.53 -9.33
C GLN A 52 8.86 -8.42 -8.95
N VAL A 53 7.86 -7.84 -8.27
CA VAL A 53 6.61 -8.56 -7.96
C VAL A 53 5.86 -8.90 -9.25
N ARG A 54 5.73 -7.95 -10.17
CA ARG A 54 5.06 -8.17 -11.45
C ARG A 54 5.72 -9.29 -12.26
N GLU A 55 7.04 -9.29 -12.35
CA GLU A 55 7.79 -10.31 -13.08
C GLU A 55 7.56 -11.72 -12.50
N ARG A 56 7.57 -11.84 -11.17
CA ARG A 56 7.34 -13.11 -10.47
C ARG A 56 5.90 -13.62 -10.50
N LEU A 57 4.95 -12.71 -10.81
CA LEU A 57 3.52 -13.04 -10.97
C LEU A 57 3.09 -13.20 -12.43
N LEU A 58 4.01 -13.17 -13.39
CA LEU A 58 3.69 -13.41 -14.81
C LEU A 58 2.97 -14.75 -14.98
N GLY A 59 1.81 -14.71 -15.66
CA GLY A 59 0.97 -15.90 -15.88
C GLY A 59 0.19 -16.36 -14.63
N ILE A 60 0.33 -15.68 -13.49
CA ILE A 60 -0.36 -15.98 -12.22
C ILE A 60 -1.38 -14.90 -11.88
N ALA A 61 -0.98 -13.64 -11.99
CA ALA A 61 -1.84 -12.49 -11.71
C ALA A 61 -1.42 -11.26 -12.52
N ASN A 62 -2.38 -10.40 -12.81
CA ASN A 62 -2.14 -9.05 -13.32
C ASN A 62 -1.81 -8.11 -12.17
N VAL A 63 -0.83 -7.24 -12.35
CA VAL A 63 -0.42 -6.29 -11.32
C VAL A 63 -0.84 -4.88 -11.72
N THR A 64 -1.49 -4.20 -10.81
CA THR A 64 -1.66 -2.74 -10.77
C THR A 64 -0.87 -2.23 -9.59
N PHE A 65 -0.21 -1.09 -9.69
CA PHE A 65 0.36 -0.46 -8.50
C PHE A 65 0.04 1.03 -8.46
N TRP A 66 -0.14 1.51 -7.25
CA TRP A 66 -0.26 2.92 -6.95
C TRP A 66 0.68 3.28 -5.79
N ALA A 67 1.57 4.20 -6.05
CA ALA A 67 2.54 4.70 -5.09
C ALA A 67 2.40 6.22 -4.95
N SER A 68 2.43 6.71 -3.72
CA SER A 68 2.25 8.14 -3.43
C SER A 68 3.11 8.58 -2.25
N SER A 69 3.55 9.84 -2.27
CA SER A 69 4.17 10.50 -1.11
C SER A 69 3.16 10.87 -0.02
N LYS A 70 1.87 10.72 -0.29
CA LYS A 70 0.80 11.14 0.62
C LYS A 70 0.55 10.12 1.73
N CYS A 71 0.01 10.62 2.83
CA CYS A 71 -0.36 9.84 4.01
C CYS A 71 -1.87 9.57 4.03
N VAL A 72 -2.30 8.50 4.69
CA VAL A 72 -3.72 8.19 4.91
C VAL A 72 -4.49 9.30 5.64
N THR A 73 -3.80 10.23 6.31
CA THR A 73 -4.40 11.41 6.93
C THR A 73 -4.69 12.54 5.94
N ASP A 74 -4.16 12.46 4.71
CA ASP A 74 -4.37 13.47 3.68
C ASP A 74 -5.68 13.22 2.94
N PRO A 75 -6.61 14.18 2.87
CA PRO A 75 -7.89 13.98 2.18
C PRO A 75 -7.77 13.69 0.69
N ASP A 76 -6.72 14.20 0.05
CA ASP A 76 -6.42 13.92 -1.35
C ASP A 76 -5.89 12.50 -1.56
N TYR A 77 -5.20 11.90 -0.57
CA TYR A 77 -4.84 10.47 -0.60
C TYR A 77 -6.09 9.58 -0.73
N LEU A 78 -7.09 9.82 0.12
CA LEU A 78 -8.31 9.02 0.10
C LEU A 78 -9.07 9.15 -1.21
N ARG A 79 -9.15 10.35 -1.79
CA ARG A 79 -9.80 10.59 -3.09
C ARG A 79 -9.09 9.88 -4.24
N GLU A 80 -7.76 9.90 -4.23
CA GLU A 80 -6.97 9.16 -5.22
C GLU A 80 -7.14 7.65 -5.05
N LEU A 81 -7.10 7.16 -3.82
CA LEU A 81 -7.32 5.74 -3.53
C LEU A 81 -8.71 5.30 -4.00
N GLU A 82 -9.77 6.06 -3.72
CA GLU A 82 -11.11 5.75 -4.20
C GLU A 82 -11.18 5.63 -5.72
N PHE A 83 -10.55 6.55 -6.45
CA PHE A 83 -10.46 6.50 -7.91
C PHE A 83 -9.74 5.23 -8.38
N ILE A 84 -8.60 4.89 -7.78
CA ILE A 84 -7.81 3.70 -8.12
C ILE A 84 -8.60 2.40 -7.89
N LEU A 85 -9.37 2.34 -6.80
CA LEU A 85 -10.20 1.17 -6.48
C LEU A 85 -11.34 0.93 -7.46
N GLU A 86 -11.78 1.97 -8.20
CA GLU A 86 -12.87 1.89 -9.18
C GLU A 86 -12.40 1.59 -10.61
N GLU A 87 -11.10 1.74 -10.87
CA GLU A 87 -10.60 1.72 -12.25
C GLU A 87 -10.60 0.31 -12.87
N TYR A 88 -10.25 -0.70 -12.09
CA TYR A 88 -10.19 -2.09 -12.53
C TYR A 88 -10.79 -3.05 -11.50
N PRO A 89 -11.39 -4.17 -11.93
CA PRO A 89 -11.73 -5.25 -11.00
C PRO A 89 -10.48 -5.75 -10.28
N LEU A 90 -10.54 -5.82 -8.96
CA LEU A 90 -9.45 -6.23 -8.08
C LEU A 90 -9.82 -7.50 -7.32
N ASP A 91 -8.84 -8.38 -7.10
CA ASP A 91 -8.99 -9.62 -6.33
C ASP A 91 -8.24 -9.59 -5.01
N LEU A 92 -7.14 -8.81 -4.96
CA LEU A 92 -6.27 -8.70 -3.79
C LEU A 92 -5.63 -7.31 -3.75
N ILE A 93 -5.60 -6.72 -2.58
CA ILE A 93 -4.88 -5.46 -2.31
C ILE A 93 -3.77 -5.74 -1.29
N HIS A 94 -2.54 -5.40 -1.63
CA HIS A 94 -1.39 -5.35 -0.74
C HIS A 94 -1.14 -3.90 -0.39
N PHE A 95 -1.31 -3.53 0.88
CA PHE A 95 -1.42 -2.14 1.31
C PHE A 95 -0.33 -1.78 2.31
N ASN A 96 0.45 -0.75 2.01
CA ASN A 96 1.35 -0.07 2.92
C ASN A 96 1.09 1.44 2.91
N ASN A 97 1.18 2.09 4.05
CA ASN A 97 1.30 3.54 4.19
C ASN A 97 1.93 3.84 5.56
N GLY A 98 3.21 4.15 5.60
CA GLY A 98 3.94 4.33 6.86
C GLY A 98 5.06 5.35 6.78
N LEU A 99 5.99 5.27 5.82
CA LEU A 99 7.20 6.09 5.82
C LEU A 99 6.91 7.59 5.65
N HIS A 100 5.91 7.96 4.86
CA HIS A 100 5.44 9.35 4.75
C HIS A 100 4.61 9.82 5.95
N SER A 101 4.39 8.95 6.94
CA SER A 101 3.64 9.20 8.16
C SER A 101 4.53 9.37 9.40
N LEU A 102 5.86 9.31 9.27
CA LEU A 102 6.80 9.31 10.40
C LEU A 102 6.63 10.53 11.31
N THR A 103 6.24 11.68 10.78
CA THR A 103 6.01 12.93 11.52
C THR A 103 4.55 13.14 11.94
N THR A 104 3.64 12.24 11.57
CA THR A 104 2.21 12.36 11.85
C THR A 104 1.91 11.94 13.30
N ASP A 105 0.95 12.58 13.95
CA ASP A 105 0.44 12.13 15.25
C ASP A 105 -0.07 10.70 15.16
N ARG A 106 0.31 9.87 16.12
CA ARG A 106 0.04 8.41 16.07
C ARG A 106 -1.44 8.09 16.18
N ALA A 107 -2.18 8.82 16.98
CA ALA A 107 -3.62 8.61 17.14
C ALA A 107 -4.39 9.06 15.89
N GLU A 108 -3.99 10.18 15.30
CA GLU A 108 -4.54 10.66 14.03
C GLU A 108 -4.30 9.65 12.91
N TRP A 109 -3.06 9.16 12.77
CA TRP A 109 -2.71 8.16 11.77
C TRP A 109 -3.47 6.84 11.97
N GLU A 110 -3.55 6.34 13.21
CA GLU A 110 -4.30 5.13 13.54
C GLU A 110 -5.78 5.24 13.15
N ALA A 111 -6.42 6.36 13.48
CA ALA A 111 -7.81 6.62 13.13
C ALA A 111 -8.00 6.68 11.61
N ALA A 112 -7.11 7.35 10.89
CA ALA A 112 -7.13 7.47 9.44
C ALA A 112 -6.91 6.11 8.75
N LEU A 113 -5.95 5.31 9.23
CA LEU A 113 -5.70 3.95 8.70
C LEU A 113 -6.92 3.04 8.88
N ARG A 114 -7.53 3.07 10.07
CA ARG A 114 -8.78 2.33 10.35
C ARG A 114 -9.91 2.73 9.42
N ASN A 115 -10.07 4.03 9.17
CA ASN A 115 -11.07 4.54 8.22
C ASN A 115 -10.76 4.12 6.78
N THR A 116 -9.48 4.11 6.40
CA THR A 116 -9.04 3.65 5.07
C THR A 116 -9.37 2.18 4.84
N PHE A 117 -9.07 1.30 5.80
CA PHE A 117 -9.44 -0.12 5.68
C PHE A 117 -10.95 -0.32 5.61
N ARG A 118 -11.71 0.37 6.43
CA ARG A 118 -13.18 0.34 6.36
C ARG A 118 -13.69 0.78 5.00
N MET A 119 -13.21 1.90 4.48
CA MET A 119 -13.58 2.43 3.17
C MET A 119 -13.28 1.42 2.05
N ILE A 120 -12.10 0.78 2.05
CA ILE A 120 -11.74 -0.24 1.05
C ILE A 120 -12.71 -1.42 1.12
N LEU A 121 -12.98 -1.96 2.31
CA LEU A 121 -13.82 -3.13 2.51
C LEU A 121 -15.31 -2.85 2.21
N ASP A 122 -15.79 -1.66 2.53
CA ASP A 122 -17.16 -1.23 2.22
C ASP A 122 -17.35 -1.02 0.72
N LYS A 123 -16.33 -0.45 0.04
CA LYS A 123 -16.37 -0.17 -1.40
C LYS A 123 -16.22 -1.43 -2.26
N LEU A 124 -15.44 -2.40 -1.79
CA LEU A 124 -15.14 -3.65 -2.49
C LEU A 124 -15.50 -4.86 -1.60
N PRO A 125 -16.79 -5.18 -1.44
CA PRO A 125 -17.22 -6.32 -0.62
C PRO A 125 -16.58 -7.63 -1.10
N GLY A 126 -15.92 -8.34 -0.18
CA GLY A 126 -15.24 -9.60 -0.47
C GLY A 126 -13.81 -9.47 -1.00
N ILE A 127 -13.30 -8.24 -1.18
CA ILE A 127 -11.90 -8.03 -1.54
C ILE A 127 -10.97 -8.63 -0.48
N ARG A 128 -9.88 -9.23 -0.89
CA ARG A 128 -8.79 -9.62 0.00
C ARG A 128 -7.87 -8.41 0.20
N LEU A 129 -7.74 -7.97 1.43
CA LEU A 129 -6.87 -6.85 1.82
C LEU A 129 -5.79 -7.39 2.75
N MET A 130 -4.52 -7.11 2.43
CA MET A 130 -3.36 -7.49 3.23
C MET A 130 -2.61 -6.22 3.66
N TRP A 131 -2.34 -6.11 4.96
CA TRP A 131 -1.46 -5.05 5.49
C TRP A 131 0.00 -5.43 5.28
N CYS A 132 0.82 -4.48 4.84
CA CYS A 132 2.28 -4.65 4.73
C CYS A 132 2.99 -3.67 5.68
N ALA A 133 3.91 -4.20 6.48
CA ALA A 133 4.75 -3.40 7.35
C ALA A 133 5.73 -2.53 6.55
N SER A 134 5.94 -1.30 6.99
CA SER A 134 6.94 -0.38 6.43
C SER A 134 8.35 -0.87 6.74
N THR A 135 9.26 -0.69 5.81
CA THR A 135 10.65 -1.13 5.90
C THR A 135 11.48 -0.31 6.88
N PRO A 136 12.58 -0.87 7.42
CA PRO A 136 13.54 -0.10 8.21
C PRO A 136 14.32 0.90 7.36
N LEU A 137 14.88 1.91 8.00
CA LEU A 137 15.71 2.95 7.41
C LEU A 137 17.18 2.80 7.84
N THR A 138 18.07 3.58 7.22
CA THR A 138 19.48 3.60 7.67
C THR A 138 19.65 4.35 9.00
N ASP A 139 18.74 5.27 9.31
CA ASP A 139 18.71 6.05 10.55
C ASP A 139 17.96 5.26 11.65
N PRO A 140 18.61 4.96 12.79
CA PRO A 140 17.99 4.19 13.87
C PRO A 140 16.77 4.86 14.51
N GLU A 141 16.77 6.20 14.62
CA GLU A 141 15.65 6.93 15.22
C GLU A 141 14.41 6.86 14.34
N LEU A 142 14.59 7.04 13.02
CA LEU A 142 13.48 6.88 12.07
C LEU A 142 13.04 5.41 11.95
N THR A 143 13.96 4.47 12.08
CA THR A 143 13.61 3.04 12.14
C THR A 143 12.75 2.74 13.37
N ALA A 144 13.05 3.32 14.54
CA ALA A 144 12.22 3.18 15.73
C ALA A 144 10.80 3.75 15.53
N GLN A 145 10.68 4.88 14.84
CA GLN A 145 9.37 5.44 14.48
C GLN A 145 8.60 4.54 13.51
N ALA A 146 9.29 3.92 12.53
CA ALA A 146 8.67 2.95 11.64
C ALA A 146 8.17 1.70 12.40
N VAL A 147 8.92 1.24 13.41
CA VAL A 147 8.48 0.13 14.30
C VAL A 147 7.20 0.49 15.04
N GLU A 148 7.09 1.71 15.58
CA GLU A 148 5.87 2.18 16.24
C GLU A 148 4.66 2.18 15.28
N LEU A 149 4.82 2.73 14.08
CA LEU A 149 3.77 2.73 13.06
C LEU A 149 3.40 1.31 12.65
N ASN A 150 4.37 0.41 12.46
CA ASN A 150 4.11 -0.99 12.14
C ASN A 150 3.31 -1.70 13.24
N ALA A 151 3.62 -1.44 14.52
CA ALA A 151 2.86 -1.99 15.63
C ALA A 151 1.40 -1.50 15.65
N ILE A 152 1.17 -0.23 15.35
CA ILE A 152 -0.17 0.33 15.21
C ILE A 152 -0.87 -0.28 14.00
N GLY A 153 -0.23 -0.32 12.83
CA GLY A 153 -0.79 -0.89 11.61
C GLY A 153 -1.20 -2.35 11.76
N ALA A 154 -0.34 -3.16 12.38
CA ALA A 154 -0.64 -4.57 12.67
C ALA A 154 -1.85 -4.71 13.61
N ARG A 155 -1.98 -3.86 14.63
CA ARG A 155 -3.14 -3.85 15.53
C ARG A 155 -4.43 -3.48 14.78
N VAL A 156 -4.38 -2.43 13.96
CA VAL A 156 -5.54 -2.05 13.14
C VAL A 156 -5.90 -3.14 12.14
N ALA A 157 -4.92 -3.77 11.48
CA ALA A 157 -5.17 -4.88 10.57
C ALA A 157 -5.86 -6.07 11.29
N ALA A 158 -5.44 -6.38 12.52
CA ALA A 158 -6.04 -7.43 13.32
C ALA A 158 -7.51 -7.14 13.69
N GLU A 159 -7.91 -5.88 13.90
CA GLU A 159 -9.31 -5.48 14.13
C GLU A 159 -10.23 -5.88 12.95
N PHE A 160 -9.70 -5.92 11.74
CA PHE A 160 -10.41 -6.31 10.52
C PHE A 160 -10.12 -7.75 10.08
N ASN A 161 -9.39 -8.53 10.87
CA ASN A 161 -8.92 -9.88 10.53
C ASN A 161 -8.11 -9.94 9.22
N LEU A 162 -7.33 -8.91 8.93
CA LEU A 162 -6.50 -8.85 7.74
C LEU A 162 -5.20 -9.64 7.93
N PRO A 163 -4.73 -10.40 6.91
CA PRO A 163 -3.38 -10.93 6.91
C PRO A 163 -2.36 -9.79 6.90
N ALA A 164 -1.19 -10.05 7.48
CA ALA A 164 -0.07 -9.13 7.51
C ALA A 164 1.14 -9.71 6.79
N ASP A 165 1.80 -8.87 5.98
CA ASP A 165 3.11 -9.12 5.38
C ASP A 165 4.17 -8.35 6.18
N ASP A 166 5.05 -9.07 6.88
CA ASP A 166 6.11 -8.47 7.70
C ASP A 166 7.38 -8.21 6.88
N LEU A 167 7.27 -7.34 5.89
CA LEU A 167 8.40 -6.92 5.06
C LEU A 167 9.50 -6.23 5.90
N PHE A 168 9.14 -5.64 7.05
CA PHE A 168 10.12 -5.07 7.97
C PHE A 168 11.12 -6.13 8.46
N SER A 169 10.64 -7.26 8.94
CA SER A 169 11.49 -8.33 9.47
C SER A 169 12.36 -8.98 8.41
N VAL A 170 11.92 -9.00 7.16
CA VAL A 170 12.73 -9.47 6.02
C VAL A 170 13.93 -8.54 5.78
N MET A 171 13.69 -7.23 5.82
CA MET A 171 14.69 -6.23 5.48
C MET A 171 15.60 -5.85 6.66
N ASN A 172 15.12 -5.96 7.89
CA ASN A 172 15.83 -5.45 9.06
C ASN A 172 17.19 -6.10 9.34
N PRO A 173 17.43 -7.42 9.11
CA PRO A 173 18.73 -8.06 9.33
C PRO A 173 19.80 -7.67 8.31
N LEU A 174 19.43 -7.04 7.19
CA LEU A 174 20.36 -6.76 6.09
C LEU A 174 21.33 -5.63 6.44
N ASP A 175 22.56 -5.71 5.90
CA ASP A 175 23.56 -4.65 6.06
C ASP A 175 23.11 -3.36 5.36
N ARG A 176 22.97 -2.29 6.15
CA ARG A 176 22.52 -0.98 5.66
C ARG A 176 23.42 -0.39 4.60
N LYS A 177 24.73 -0.68 4.63
CA LYS A 177 25.72 -0.16 3.66
C LYS A 177 25.65 -0.86 2.31
N GLU A 178 25.21 -2.13 2.32
CA GLU A 178 25.14 -2.94 1.10
C GLU A 178 23.77 -2.82 0.42
N PHE A 179 22.70 -2.77 1.20
CA PHE A 179 21.34 -2.92 0.68
C PHE A 179 20.54 -1.61 0.59
N TRP A 180 21.03 -0.49 1.14
CA TRP A 180 20.43 0.84 0.98
C TRP A 180 21.27 1.71 0.08
N CYS A 181 20.63 2.48 -0.81
CA CYS A 181 21.32 3.47 -1.66
C CYS A 181 21.26 4.88 -1.09
N ASP A 182 20.34 5.14 -0.18
CA ASP A 182 20.22 6.38 0.61
C ASP A 182 19.57 6.10 1.97
N LYS A 183 19.00 7.14 2.60
CA LYS A 183 18.36 7.03 3.92
C LYS A 183 17.14 6.10 3.93
N TYR A 184 16.42 6.02 2.83
CA TYR A 184 15.11 5.37 2.69
C TYR A 184 15.11 4.24 1.68
N HIS A 185 15.79 4.42 0.54
CA HIS A 185 15.63 3.59 -0.63
C HIS A 185 16.67 2.48 -0.73
N PHE A 186 16.31 1.46 -1.46
CA PHE A 186 17.02 0.20 -1.55
C PHE A 186 17.76 0.02 -2.87
N THR A 187 18.88 -0.69 -2.82
CA THR A 187 19.63 -1.12 -4.00
C THR A 187 18.83 -2.12 -4.85
N PRO A 188 19.20 -2.35 -6.12
CA PRO A 188 18.54 -3.37 -6.94
C PRO A 188 18.51 -4.76 -6.30
N ALA A 189 19.61 -5.17 -5.63
CA ALA A 189 19.66 -6.46 -4.94
C ALA A 189 18.62 -6.57 -3.81
N ALA A 190 18.44 -5.49 -3.03
CA ALA A 190 17.44 -5.46 -1.98
C ALA A 190 16.00 -5.44 -2.55
N LYS A 191 15.75 -4.78 -3.67
CA LYS A 191 14.45 -4.80 -4.37
C LYS A 191 14.08 -6.20 -4.85
N GLU A 192 15.06 -7.02 -5.27
CA GLU A 192 14.83 -8.42 -5.58
C GLU A 192 14.34 -9.22 -4.36
N LEU A 193 14.96 -9.02 -3.19
CA LEU A 193 14.54 -9.65 -1.94
C LEU A 193 13.12 -9.20 -1.53
N GLN A 194 12.82 -7.89 -1.64
CA GLN A 194 11.47 -7.36 -1.39
C GLN A 194 10.45 -8.00 -2.34
N GLY A 195 10.73 -8.02 -3.63
CA GLY A 195 9.86 -8.62 -4.65
C GLY A 195 9.60 -10.10 -4.40
N GLU A 196 10.62 -10.85 -3.98
CA GLU A 196 10.48 -12.26 -3.59
C GLU A 196 9.57 -12.42 -2.37
N ALA A 197 9.87 -11.70 -1.27
CA ALA A 197 9.11 -11.79 -0.03
C ALA A 197 7.62 -11.46 -0.25
N ILE A 198 7.33 -10.34 -0.91
CA ILE A 198 5.96 -9.91 -1.20
C ILE A 198 5.25 -10.94 -2.10
N THR A 199 5.93 -11.44 -3.13
CA THR A 199 5.34 -12.47 -4.00
C THR A 199 4.97 -13.73 -3.23
N GLN A 200 5.81 -14.17 -2.30
CA GLN A 200 5.53 -15.32 -1.44
C GLN A 200 4.34 -15.05 -0.50
N ALA A 201 4.21 -13.84 0.04
CA ALA A 201 3.06 -13.45 0.86
C ALA A 201 1.75 -13.43 0.05
N LEU A 202 1.78 -13.02 -1.22
CA LEU A 202 0.60 -12.91 -2.07
C LEU A 202 0.11 -14.25 -2.65
N LYS A 203 1.02 -15.16 -3.02
CA LYS A 203 0.69 -16.41 -3.72
C LYS A 203 -0.39 -17.26 -3.07
N PRO A 204 -0.45 -17.46 -1.74
CA PRO A 204 -1.52 -18.25 -1.12
C PRO A 204 -2.93 -17.70 -1.38
N PHE A 205 -3.04 -16.39 -1.60
CA PHE A 205 -4.31 -15.72 -1.86
C PHE A 205 -4.70 -15.68 -3.35
N LEU A 206 -3.78 -16.00 -4.26
CA LEU A 206 -4.02 -16.02 -5.70
C LEU A 206 -4.42 -17.42 -6.21
N ASN A 207 -3.99 -18.48 -5.54
CA ASN A 207 -4.23 -19.86 -5.95
C ASN A 207 -5.61 -20.40 -5.53
N THR A 208 -6.43 -19.62 -4.83
CA THR A 208 -7.78 -19.99 -4.46
C THR A 208 -8.76 -19.65 -5.59
N THR A 209 -8.69 -20.36 -6.71
CA THR A 209 -9.77 -20.43 -7.70
C THR A 209 -10.93 -21.26 -7.11
N GLY A 210 -11.69 -20.66 -6.23
CA GLY A 210 -12.84 -21.25 -5.59
C GLY A 210 -13.90 -20.18 -5.34
N ASN A 211 -14.82 -20.02 -6.31
CA ASN A 211 -16.12 -19.35 -6.17
C ASN A 211 -16.14 -17.87 -5.73
N ALA A 212 -15.62 -16.97 -6.55
CA ALA A 212 -16.30 -15.69 -6.71
C ALA A 212 -17.42 -15.94 -7.77
N ASP A 213 -18.68 -15.95 -7.34
CA ASP A 213 -19.83 -16.07 -8.23
C ASP A 213 -19.84 -14.85 -9.19
N PRO A 214 -19.64 -15.05 -10.51
CA PRO A 214 -19.65 -13.94 -11.45
C PRO A 214 -21.02 -13.24 -11.54
N GLU A 215 -22.08 -13.85 -11.01
CA GLU A 215 -23.43 -13.29 -11.03
C GLU A 215 -23.73 -12.34 -9.87
N ALA A 216 -22.96 -12.36 -8.79
CA ALA A 216 -23.13 -11.42 -7.68
C ALA A 216 -22.87 -9.96 -8.12
N PHE A 217 -22.01 -9.77 -9.11
CA PHE A 217 -21.65 -8.44 -9.64
C PHE A 217 -22.71 -7.84 -10.57
N ARG A 218 -23.67 -8.64 -11.09
CA ARG A 218 -24.74 -8.18 -12.02
C ARG A 218 -26.04 -7.78 -11.32
N ARG A 219 -26.15 -7.93 -10.00
CA ARG A 219 -27.40 -7.64 -9.26
C ARG A 219 -27.44 -6.28 -8.57
N GLY A 220 -26.46 -5.42 -8.82
CA GLY A 220 -26.32 -4.08 -8.20
C GLY A 220 -26.41 -2.92 -9.19
N THR A 221 -27.19 -3.02 -10.27
CA THR A 221 -27.54 -1.86 -11.13
C THR A 221 -29.04 -1.57 -11.03
#